data_7396aa7ce34284433e87e81dba1c5f8f
#
_entry.id   7396aa7ce34284433e87e81dba1c5f8f
#
_cell.length_a   1.000
_cell.length_b   1.000
_cell.length_c   1.000
_cell.angle_alpha   90.00
_cell.angle_beta   90.00
_cell.angle_gamma   90.00
#
_symmetry.space_group_name_H-M   'P 1'
#
loop_
_entity.id
_entity.type
_entity.pdbx_description
1 polymer ?
#
loop_
_entity_poly.entity_id
_entity_poly.type
_entity_poly.pdbx_seq_one_letter_code
_entity_poly.pdbx_strand_id
1 'polypeptide(L)'
;EIELGNQVQKMMILTEDGQINEKNKEFTTQQKRTIKIGRRSKERMMKANLRLVVSVAKKYQGKGLELLDLVQEGSLGLERAVEKFDPTRGYKFSTYAFWWIRQSMTRAIACQSRTIRLPVHLSERLASIRKVSRDLAHKLGAMPSRIEIAEAMEIDVEELDSVLRQALSTSSLDAPVNGDDGRSFLGD
;
A
#
# COMPACT_ATOMS: atom_id res chain seq x y z
N GLU A 1 -18.90 -14.16 -8.98
CA GLU A 1 -17.64 -13.48 -9.33
C GLU A 1 -17.39 -13.52 -10.86
N ILE A 2 -17.48 -14.65 -11.50
CA ILE A 2 -17.20 -14.85 -12.94
C ILE A 2 -18.12 -13.98 -13.81
N GLU A 3 -19.42 -14.01 -13.57
CA GLU A 3 -20.40 -13.22 -14.35
C GLU A 3 -20.17 -11.72 -14.18
N LEU A 4 -19.96 -11.25 -12.96
CA LEU A 4 -19.66 -9.84 -12.67
C LEU A 4 -18.32 -9.42 -13.31
N GLY A 5 -17.30 -10.27 -13.24
CA GLY A 5 -16.00 -10.01 -13.89
C GLY A 5 -16.13 -9.87 -15.41
N ASN A 6 -16.88 -10.75 -16.05
CA ASN A 6 -17.13 -10.66 -17.50
C ASN A 6 -17.86 -9.37 -17.90
N GLN A 7 -18.79 -8.88 -17.08
CA GLN A 7 -19.49 -7.63 -17.32
C GLN A 7 -18.58 -6.42 -17.14
N VAL A 8 -17.66 -6.45 -16.17
CA VAL A 8 -16.65 -5.40 -15.97
C VAL A 8 -15.68 -5.38 -17.15
N GLN A 9 -15.16 -6.53 -17.58
CA GLN A 9 -14.26 -6.61 -18.74
C GLN A 9 -14.90 -6.07 -20.01
N LYS A 10 -16.15 -6.44 -20.32
CA LYS A 10 -16.87 -5.88 -21.46
C LYS A 10 -16.99 -4.36 -21.43
N MET A 11 -17.17 -3.80 -20.23
CA MET A 11 -17.19 -2.34 -20.05
C MET A 11 -15.78 -1.76 -20.28
N MET A 12 -14.72 -2.36 -19.72
CA MET A 12 -13.35 -1.86 -19.85
C MET A 12 -12.89 -1.84 -21.32
N ILE A 13 -13.13 -2.90 -22.07
CA ILE A 13 -12.82 -2.96 -23.51
C ILE A 13 -13.49 -1.80 -24.25
N LEU A 14 -14.77 -1.53 -23.99
CA LEU A 14 -15.50 -0.43 -24.64
C LEU A 14 -14.96 0.95 -24.23
N THR A 15 -14.37 1.07 -23.04
CA THR A 15 -13.81 2.34 -22.56
C THR A 15 -12.35 2.51 -22.95
N GLU A 16 -11.56 1.43 -23.07
CA GLU A 16 -10.15 1.45 -23.50
C GLU A 16 -10.02 1.64 -25.03
N ASP A 17 -10.80 0.91 -25.82
CA ASP A 17 -10.86 1.11 -27.29
C ASP A 17 -11.32 2.53 -27.66
N GLY A 18 -11.96 3.18 -26.73
CA GLY A 18 -12.40 4.56 -26.88
C GLY A 18 -11.43 5.57 -26.35
N GLN A 19 -10.18 5.38 -25.83
CA GLN A 19 -9.24 6.40 -25.29
C GLN A 19 -9.85 7.83 -25.11
N ILE A 20 -11.15 7.92 -24.74
CA ILE A 20 -11.98 9.06 -25.01
C ILE A 20 -12.67 9.49 -23.73
N ASN A 21 -12.39 10.71 -23.38
CA ASN A 21 -13.23 11.51 -22.50
C ASN A 21 -14.70 11.21 -22.76
N GLU A 22 -15.40 10.66 -21.77
CA GLU A 22 -16.85 10.35 -21.80
C GLU A 22 -17.72 11.52 -22.26
N LYS A 23 -17.14 12.73 -22.36
CA LYS A 23 -17.84 13.97 -22.75
C LYS A 23 -17.97 14.20 -24.26
N ASN A 24 -17.21 13.49 -25.10
CA ASN A 24 -17.09 13.84 -26.53
C ASN A 24 -17.46 12.74 -27.54
N LYS A 25 -18.02 11.60 -27.14
CA LYS A 25 -18.52 10.57 -28.07
C LYS A 25 -19.98 10.23 -27.82
N GLU A 26 -20.76 10.25 -28.88
CA GLU A 26 -22.11 9.72 -28.87
C GLU A 26 -22.07 8.20 -28.89
N PHE A 27 -22.14 7.61 -27.68
CA PHE A 27 -22.28 6.16 -27.52
C PHE A 27 -23.67 5.71 -28.04
N THR A 28 -23.68 4.63 -28.78
CA THR A 28 -24.93 3.95 -29.18
C THR A 28 -25.70 3.53 -27.91
N THR A 29 -27.02 3.48 -27.98
CA THR A 29 -27.89 3.11 -26.83
C THR A 29 -27.48 1.77 -26.21
N GLN A 30 -27.03 0.79 -27.01
CA GLN A 30 -26.52 -0.49 -26.51
C GLN A 30 -25.22 -0.34 -25.73
N GLN A 31 -24.25 0.47 -26.19
CA GLN A 31 -23.00 0.74 -25.51
C GLN A 31 -23.24 1.42 -24.16
N LYS A 32 -24.14 2.40 -24.10
CA LYS A 32 -24.56 3.06 -22.84
C LYS A 32 -25.14 2.06 -21.83
N ARG A 33 -25.94 1.11 -22.31
CA ARG A 33 -26.49 0.03 -21.45
C ARG A 33 -25.37 -0.87 -20.91
N THR A 34 -24.44 -1.31 -21.75
CA THR A 34 -23.31 -2.16 -21.34
C THR A 34 -22.43 -1.45 -20.31
N ILE A 35 -22.08 -0.16 -20.50
CA ILE A 35 -21.33 0.64 -19.55
C ILE A 35 -22.08 0.75 -18.22
N LYS A 36 -23.38 1.00 -18.23
CA LYS A 36 -24.20 1.09 -17.01
C LYS A 36 -24.23 -0.23 -16.23
N ILE A 37 -24.35 -1.35 -16.93
CA ILE A 37 -24.31 -2.69 -16.32
C ILE A 37 -22.92 -2.95 -15.72
N GLY A 38 -21.84 -2.70 -16.47
CA GLY A 38 -20.47 -2.88 -16.00
C GLY A 38 -20.16 -2.06 -14.76
N ARG A 39 -20.55 -0.79 -14.69
CA ARG A 39 -20.41 0.06 -13.48
C ARG A 39 -21.12 -0.54 -12.27
N ARG A 40 -22.37 -0.99 -12.43
CA ARG A 40 -23.12 -1.64 -11.35
C ARG A 40 -22.44 -2.94 -10.89
N SER A 41 -21.91 -3.71 -11.82
CA SER A 41 -21.19 -4.94 -11.54
C SER A 41 -19.89 -4.70 -10.81
N LYS A 42 -19.12 -3.65 -11.21
CA LYS A 42 -17.92 -3.17 -10.51
C LYS A 42 -18.24 -2.79 -9.07
N GLU A 43 -19.25 -1.94 -8.84
CA GLU A 43 -19.67 -1.55 -7.50
C GLU A 43 -20.10 -2.74 -6.64
N ARG A 44 -20.88 -3.67 -7.20
CA ARG A 44 -21.33 -4.88 -6.49
C ARG A 44 -20.14 -5.76 -6.09
N MET A 45 -19.19 -5.94 -7.00
CA MET A 45 -17.98 -6.73 -6.76
C MET A 45 -17.09 -6.10 -5.69
N MET A 46 -16.93 -4.76 -5.72
CA MET A 46 -16.20 -4.03 -4.68
C MET A 46 -16.89 -4.18 -3.32
N LYS A 47 -18.18 -3.87 -3.21
CA LYS A 47 -18.95 -3.95 -1.95
C LYS A 47 -18.88 -5.34 -1.32
N ALA A 48 -18.99 -6.39 -2.12
CA ALA A 48 -18.93 -7.77 -1.64
C ALA A 48 -17.55 -8.15 -1.06
N ASN A 49 -16.47 -7.47 -1.47
CA ASN A 49 -15.10 -7.80 -1.09
C ASN A 49 -14.45 -6.79 -0.11
N LEU A 50 -15.16 -5.78 0.39
CA LEU A 50 -14.61 -4.83 1.37
C LEU A 50 -14.10 -5.49 2.66
N ARG A 51 -14.74 -6.60 3.08
CA ARG A 51 -14.29 -7.37 4.25
C ARG A 51 -12.87 -7.93 4.06
N LEU A 52 -12.49 -8.29 2.83
CA LEU A 52 -11.13 -8.73 2.51
C LEU A 52 -10.14 -7.57 2.73
N VAL A 53 -10.47 -6.35 2.27
CA VAL A 53 -9.63 -5.17 2.48
C VAL A 53 -9.38 -4.93 3.96
N VAL A 54 -10.44 -4.95 4.79
CA VAL A 54 -10.32 -4.75 6.24
C VAL A 54 -9.46 -5.84 6.88
N SER A 55 -9.60 -7.10 6.47
CA SER A 55 -8.82 -8.22 7.01
C SER A 55 -7.32 -8.08 6.70
N VAL A 56 -6.98 -7.54 5.53
CA VAL A 56 -5.59 -7.27 5.14
C VAL A 56 -5.07 -6.03 5.89
N ALA A 57 -5.86 -4.94 5.97
CA ALA A 57 -5.49 -3.69 6.63
C ALA A 57 -5.11 -3.90 8.11
N LYS A 58 -5.84 -4.75 8.83
CA LYS A 58 -5.54 -5.11 10.23
C LYS A 58 -4.11 -5.64 10.43
N LYS A 59 -3.52 -6.31 9.43
CA LYS A 59 -2.13 -6.81 9.50
C LYS A 59 -1.08 -5.71 9.32
N TYR A 60 -1.49 -4.54 8.88
CA TYR A 60 -0.61 -3.39 8.61
C TYR A 60 -0.78 -2.25 9.61
N GLN A 61 -1.62 -2.42 10.64
CA GLN A 61 -1.74 -1.47 11.74
C GLN A 61 -0.40 -1.23 12.44
N GLY A 62 -0.23 -0.03 13.01
CA GLY A 62 0.98 0.35 13.74
C GLY A 62 2.20 0.65 12.86
N LYS A 63 2.04 0.77 11.54
CA LYS A 63 3.12 1.10 10.60
C LYS A 63 3.14 2.56 10.15
N GLY A 64 2.52 3.46 10.93
CA GLY A 64 2.54 4.90 10.68
C GLY A 64 1.35 5.44 9.89
N LEU A 65 0.35 4.59 9.58
CA LEU A 65 -0.94 4.99 9.03
C LEU A 65 -2.07 4.47 9.90
N GLU A 66 -3.14 5.23 10.01
CA GLU A 66 -4.36 4.81 10.69
C GLU A 66 -5.07 3.67 9.93
N LEU A 67 -5.90 2.90 10.64
CA LEU A 67 -6.61 1.78 10.05
C LEU A 67 -7.54 2.22 8.91
N LEU A 68 -8.22 3.36 9.08
CA LEU A 68 -9.14 3.88 8.07
C LEU A 68 -8.41 4.29 6.78
N ASP A 69 -7.25 4.93 6.91
CA ASP A 69 -6.41 5.30 5.76
C ASP A 69 -5.92 4.06 5.01
N LEU A 70 -5.47 3.02 5.77
CA LEU A 70 -5.10 1.74 5.18
C LEU A 70 -6.26 1.07 4.44
N VAL A 71 -7.48 1.15 4.98
CA VAL A 71 -8.69 0.62 4.32
C VAL A 71 -8.99 1.40 3.05
N GLN A 72 -8.85 2.73 3.04
CA GLN A 72 -9.07 3.55 1.84
C GLN A 72 -8.05 3.22 0.76
N GLU A 73 -6.76 3.20 1.09
CA GLU A 73 -5.70 2.83 0.15
C GLU A 73 -5.86 1.39 -0.37
N GLY A 74 -6.24 0.46 0.52
CA GLY A 74 -6.56 -0.91 0.13
C GLY A 74 -7.78 -1.01 -0.78
N SER A 75 -8.77 -0.13 -0.62
CA SER A 75 -9.94 -0.07 -1.49
C SER A 75 -9.60 0.40 -2.90
N LEU A 76 -8.65 1.33 -3.05
CA LEU A 76 -8.08 1.70 -4.36
C LEU A 76 -7.35 0.52 -5.00
N GLY A 77 -6.64 -0.29 -4.20
CA GLY A 77 -6.04 -1.55 -4.68
C GLY A 77 -7.09 -2.56 -5.13
N LEU A 78 -8.18 -2.72 -4.37
CA LEU A 78 -9.31 -3.57 -4.73
C LEU A 78 -9.97 -3.11 -6.04
N GLU A 79 -10.15 -1.81 -6.25
CA GLU A 79 -10.71 -1.25 -7.48
C GLU A 79 -9.89 -1.66 -8.69
N ARG A 80 -8.57 -1.48 -8.64
CA ARG A 80 -7.66 -1.93 -9.71
C ARG A 80 -7.72 -3.44 -9.93
N ALA A 81 -7.87 -4.22 -8.85
CA ALA A 81 -8.04 -5.66 -8.97
C ALA A 81 -9.32 -6.03 -9.71
N VAL A 82 -10.44 -5.35 -9.42
CA VAL A 82 -11.72 -5.58 -10.11
C VAL A 82 -11.63 -5.24 -11.60
N GLU A 83 -10.95 -4.15 -11.95
CA GLU A 83 -10.77 -3.73 -13.35
C GLU A 83 -9.92 -4.69 -14.16
N LYS A 84 -8.87 -5.25 -13.55
CA LYS A 84 -7.89 -6.12 -14.24
C LYS A 84 -8.14 -7.61 -14.06
N PHE A 85 -9.19 -7.99 -13.33
CA PHE A 85 -9.49 -9.39 -13.08
C PHE A 85 -9.98 -10.09 -14.35
N ASP A 86 -9.30 -11.18 -14.70
CA ASP A 86 -9.69 -12.06 -15.80
C ASP A 86 -10.33 -13.34 -15.25
N PRO A 87 -11.66 -13.47 -15.35
CA PRO A 87 -12.37 -14.64 -14.83
C PRO A 87 -12.13 -15.91 -15.64
N THR A 88 -11.56 -15.83 -16.85
CA THR A 88 -11.29 -17.00 -17.71
C THR A 88 -10.14 -17.86 -17.20
N ARG A 89 -9.27 -17.27 -16.36
CA ARG A 89 -8.09 -17.95 -15.79
C ARG A 89 -8.40 -18.97 -14.69
N GLY A 90 -9.64 -19.10 -14.25
CA GLY A 90 -10.07 -20.10 -13.28
C GLY A 90 -9.65 -19.86 -11.82
N TYR A 91 -8.95 -18.78 -11.51
CA TYR A 91 -8.57 -18.43 -10.14
C TYR A 91 -9.69 -17.69 -9.41
N LYS A 92 -9.75 -17.87 -8.07
CA LYS A 92 -10.67 -17.08 -7.22
C LYS A 92 -10.26 -15.61 -7.22
N PHE A 93 -11.22 -14.72 -7.31
CA PHE A 93 -10.98 -13.28 -7.26
C PHE A 93 -10.20 -12.84 -6.02
N SER A 94 -10.51 -13.40 -4.85
CA SER A 94 -9.83 -13.04 -3.59
C SER A 94 -8.32 -13.28 -3.62
N THR A 95 -7.85 -14.33 -4.31
CA THR A 95 -6.42 -14.62 -4.46
C THR A 95 -5.71 -13.54 -5.28
N TYR A 96 -6.36 -13.09 -6.36
CA TYR A 96 -5.83 -12.02 -7.21
C TYR A 96 -5.89 -10.65 -6.52
N ALA A 97 -7.03 -10.33 -5.91
CA ALA A 97 -7.27 -9.06 -5.24
C ALA A 97 -6.34 -8.83 -4.05
N PHE A 98 -5.98 -9.90 -3.31
CA PHE A 98 -5.06 -9.83 -2.18
C PHE A 98 -3.74 -9.15 -2.53
N TRP A 99 -3.16 -9.45 -3.70
CA TRP A 99 -1.90 -8.87 -4.15
C TRP A 99 -2.00 -7.37 -4.45
N TRP A 100 -3.09 -6.95 -5.09
CA TRP A 100 -3.34 -5.53 -5.39
C TRP A 100 -3.59 -4.71 -4.14
N ILE A 101 -4.42 -5.25 -3.23
CA ILE A 101 -4.71 -4.62 -1.92
C ILE A 101 -3.42 -4.46 -1.13
N ARG A 102 -2.63 -5.52 -1.01
CA ARG A 102 -1.33 -5.51 -0.32
C ARG A 102 -0.36 -4.49 -0.93
N GLN A 103 -0.24 -4.49 -2.25
CA GLN A 103 0.63 -3.57 -2.97
C GLN A 103 0.26 -2.11 -2.73
N SER A 104 -1.03 -1.79 -2.81
CA SER A 104 -1.53 -0.43 -2.56
C SER A 104 -1.23 0.03 -1.13
N MET A 105 -1.54 -0.80 -0.13
CA MET A 105 -1.25 -0.49 1.28
C MET A 105 0.25 -0.32 1.55
N THR A 106 1.08 -1.21 1.03
CA THR A 106 2.54 -1.14 1.22
C THR A 106 3.11 0.14 0.60
N ARG A 107 2.64 0.51 -0.58
CA ARG A 107 3.04 1.74 -1.25
C ARG A 107 2.57 2.98 -0.50
N ALA A 108 1.34 2.98 0.02
CA ALA A 108 0.81 4.07 0.84
C ALA A 108 1.65 4.26 2.11
N ILE A 109 1.97 3.19 2.82
CA ILE A 109 2.86 3.24 4.00
C ILE A 109 4.22 3.85 3.62
N ALA A 110 4.85 3.40 2.53
CA ALA A 110 6.14 3.95 2.11
C ALA A 110 6.09 5.45 1.79
N CYS A 111 4.95 5.93 1.27
CA CYS A 111 4.80 7.32 0.81
C CYS A 111 4.26 8.28 1.87
N GLN A 112 3.44 7.82 2.82
CA GLN A 112 2.59 8.69 3.66
C GLN A 112 2.80 8.46 5.16
N SER A 113 3.51 7.40 5.58
CA SER A 113 3.65 7.07 7.01
C SER A 113 4.55 8.03 7.81
N ARG A 114 5.28 8.92 7.13
CA ARG A 114 6.23 9.82 7.77
C ARG A 114 5.84 11.28 7.57
N THR A 115 6.04 12.10 8.61
CA THR A 115 5.86 13.56 8.55
C THR A 115 6.77 14.17 7.48
N ILE A 116 8.05 13.80 7.47
CA ILE A 116 8.99 14.14 6.38
C ILE A 116 9.01 12.95 5.43
N ARG A 117 8.44 13.15 4.24
CA ARG A 117 8.35 12.13 3.20
C ARG A 117 9.73 11.68 2.73
N LEU A 118 9.94 10.36 2.69
CA LEU A 118 11.11 9.75 2.08
C LEU A 118 10.78 9.18 0.68
N PRO A 119 11.74 9.16 -0.24
CA PRO A 119 11.63 8.42 -1.49
C PRO A 119 11.37 6.92 -1.24
N VAL A 120 10.59 6.28 -2.13
CA VAL A 120 10.18 4.88 -1.96
C VAL A 120 11.39 3.93 -1.87
N HIS A 121 12.42 4.16 -2.69
CA HIS A 121 13.64 3.33 -2.68
C HIS A 121 14.38 3.37 -1.34
N LEU A 122 14.41 4.52 -0.64
CA LEU A 122 14.99 4.61 0.70
C LEU A 122 14.13 3.86 1.73
N SER A 123 12.81 3.96 1.62
CA SER A 123 11.89 3.21 2.49
C SER A 123 12.05 1.70 2.32
N GLU A 124 12.25 1.22 1.08
CA GLU A 124 12.53 -0.18 0.77
C GLU A 124 13.88 -0.63 1.31
N ARG A 125 14.94 0.18 1.14
CA ARG A 125 16.25 -0.09 1.74
C ARG A 125 16.17 -0.20 3.25
N LEU A 126 15.47 0.72 3.92
CA LEU A 126 15.26 0.68 5.36
C LEU A 126 14.48 -0.58 5.82
N ALA A 127 13.50 -1.01 5.03
CA ALA A 127 12.77 -2.23 5.30
C ALA A 127 13.69 -3.46 5.19
N SER A 128 14.58 -3.49 4.19
CA SER A 128 15.58 -4.54 4.01
C SER A 128 16.59 -4.57 5.16
N ILE A 129 17.12 -3.41 5.57
CA ILE A 129 18.04 -3.29 6.72
C ILE A 129 17.38 -3.84 7.98
N ARG A 130 16.13 -3.45 8.26
CA ARG A 130 15.40 -3.93 9.44
C ARG A 130 15.14 -5.44 9.39
N LYS A 131 14.93 -6.01 8.20
CA LYS A 131 14.75 -7.45 8.03
C LYS A 131 16.06 -8.18 8.32
N VAL A 132 17.16 -7.78 7.68
CA VAL A 132 18.48 -8.39 7.87
C VAL A 132 18.92 -8.28 9.34
N SER A 133 18.76 -7.10 9.95
CA SER A 133 19.08 -6.90 11.37
C SER A 133 18.30 -7.86 12.29
N ARG A 134 17.03 -8.10 12.00
CA ARG A 134 16.18 -9.02 12.76
C ARG A 134 16.60 -10.47 12.56
N ASP A 135 16.88 -10.86 11.32
CA ASP A 135 17.31 -12.21 10.97
C ASP A 135 18.68 -12.53 11.60
N LEU A 136 19.60 -11.55 11.63
CA LEU A 136 20.89 -11.66 12.32
C LEU A 136 20.72 -11.74 13.84
N ALA A 137 19.86 -10.90 14.43
CA ALA A 137 19.58 -10.94 15.86
C ALA A 137 19.05 -12.31 16.30
N HIS A 138 18.20 -12.94 15.49
CA HIS A 138 17.75 -14.31 15.75
C HIS A 138 18.87 -15.35 15.66
N LYS A 139 19.85 -15.19 14.78
CA LYS A 139 20.98 -16.11 14.64
C LYS A 139 22.03 -15.93 15.74
N LEU A 140 22.33 -14.68 16.09
CA LEU A 140 23.38 -14.34 17.04
C LEU A 140 22.88 -14.39 18.52
N GLY A 141 21.57 -14.35 18.72
CA GLY A 141 20.98 -14.21 20.06
C GLY A 141 21.19 -12.83 20.71
N ALA A 142 21.78 -11.88 19.97
CA ALA A 142 22.06 -10.50 20.40
C ALA A 142 21.81 -9.52 19.26
N MET A 143 21.71 -8.21 19.59
CA MET A 143 21.56 -7.17 18.55
C MET A 143 22.84 -7.11 17.69
N PRO A 144 22.72 -7.21 16.35
CA PRO A 144 23.87 -7.15 15.45
C PRO A 144 24.48 -5.75 15.42
N SER A 145 25.80 -5.71 15.27
CA SER A 145 26.56 -4.48 15.04
C SER A 145 26.30 -3.93 13.63
N ARG A 146 26.64 -2.65 13.40
CA ARG A 146 26.52 -2.03 12.07
C ARG A 146 27.40 -2.72 11.03
N ILE A 147 28.57 -3.20 11.45
CA ILE A 147 29.51 -3.92 10.58
C ILE A 147 28.89 -5.24 10.11
N GLU A 148 28.33 -6.02 11.01
CA GLU A 148 27.67 -7.29 10.67
C GLU A 148 26.45 -7.11 9.75
N ILE A 149 25.70 -6.01 9.93
CA ILE A 149 24.58 -5.69 9.03
C ILE A 149 25.10 -5.31 7.65
N ALA A 150 26.14 -4.48 7.57
CA ALA A 150 26.74 -4.03 6.32
C ALA A 150 27.33 -5.23 5.53
N GLU A 151 28.07 -6.12 6.20
CA GLU A 151 28.58 -7.36 5.62
C GLU A 151 27.48 -8.27 5.09
N ALA A 152 26.39 -8.47 5.88
CA ALA A 152 25.27 -9.31 5.46
C ALA A 152 24.46 -8.72 4.30
N MET A 153 24.54 -7.42 4.08
CA MET A 153 23.88 -6.73 2.96
C MET A 153 24.83 -6.46 1.78
N GLU A 154 26.11 -6.82 1.89
CA GLU A 154 27.14 -6.56 0.89
C GLU A 154 27.25 -5.06 0.51
N ILE A 155 27.12 -4.17 1.52
CA ILE A 155 27.23 -2.71 1.36
C ILE A 155 28.32 -2.16 2.28
N ASP A 156 28.81 -0.95 1.96
CA ASP A 156 29.75 -0.27 2.83
C ASP A 156 29.06 0.27 4.09
N VAL A 157 29.81 0.28 5.20
CA VAL A 157 29.34 0.81 6.49
C VAL A 157 28.96 2.29 6.39
N GLU A 158 29.71 3.07 5.61
CA GLU A 158 29.41 4.48 5.36
C GLU A 158 28.06 4.68 4.63
N GLU A 159 27.77 3.82 3.65
CA GLU A 159 26.48 3.82 2.94
C GLU A 159 25.33 3.46 3.87
N LEU A 160 25.51 2.43 4.71
CA LEU A 160 24.53 2.04 5.74
C LEU A 160 24.23 3.20 6.68
N ASP A 161 25.28 3.86 7.20
CA ASP A 161 25.14 4.99 8.12
C ASP A 161 24.46 6.20 7.45
N SER A 162 24.74 6.44 6.18
CA SER A 162 24.06 7.49 5.40
C SER A 162 22.54 7.25 5.33
N VAL A 163 22.14 6.01 4.99
CA VAL A 163 20.72 5.63 4.91
C VAL A 163 20.05 5.74 6.28
N LEU A 164 20.70 5.30 7.34
CA LEU A 164 20.17 5.38 8.70
C LEU A 164 20.01 6.83 9.20
N ARG A 165 20.94 7.72 8.87
CA ARG A 165 20.83 9.17 9.18
C ARG A 165 19.66 9.83 8.48
N GLN A 166 19.39 9.49 7.21
CA GLN A 166 18.23 10.00 6.48
C GLN A 166 16.89 9.49 7.03
N ALA A 167 16.93 8.41 7.80
CA ALA A 167 15.76 7.73 8.35
C ALA A 167 15.36 8.19 9.75
N LEU A 168 15.99 9.23 10.30
CA LEU A 168 15.67 9.73 11.64
C LEU A 168 14.19 10.10 11.75
N SER A 169 13.58 9.78 12.87
CA SER A 169 12.21 10.17 13.19
C SER A 169 12.17 11.60 13.73
N THR A 170 11.09 12.30 13.42
CA THR A 170 10.80 13.61 14.02
C THR A 170 10.32 13.45 15.47
N SER A 171 10.70 14.37 16.34
CA SER A 171 10.17 14.49 17.69
C SER A 171 9.16 15.64 17.74
N SER A 172 8.17 15.56 18.64
CA SER A 172 7.22 16.66 18.85
C SER A 172 7.90 17.79 19.63
N LEU A 173 7.67 19.02 19.22
CA LEU A 173 8.09 20.20 19.99
C LEU A 173 7.33 20.33 21.32
N ASP A 174 6.11 19.77 21.37
CA ASP A 174 5.29 19.74 22.60
C ASP A 174 5.67 18.56 23.52
N ALA A 175 6.76 17.83 23.24
CA ALA A 175 7.23 16.79 24.12
C ALA A 175 7.87 17.41 25.38
N PRO A 176 7.53 16.95 26.60
CA PRO A 176 8.14 17.45 27.81
C PRO A 176 9.63 17.09 27.87
N VAL A 177 10.48 18.06 28.27
CA VAL A 177 11.95 17.88 28.36
C VAL A 177 12.32 16.95 29.51
N ASN A 178 11.60 17.04 30.64
CA ASN A 178 11.79 16.19 31.81
C ASN A 178 10.47 15.51 32.16
N GLY A 179 10.47 14.19 32.27
CA GLY A 179 9.28 13.36 32.41
C GLY A 179 8.38 13.58 33.62
N ASP A 180 8.63 14.58 34.46
CA ASP A 180 7.93 14.69 35.74
C ASP A 180 7.13 16.00 35.94
N ASP A 181 7.44 17.13 35.36
CA ASP A 181 6.78 18.38 35.73
C ASP A 181 5.90 19.06 34.65
N GLY A 182 5.91 18.63 33.41
CA GLY A 182 5.06 19.19 32.35
C GLY A 182 5.15 20.72 32.14
N ARG A 183 6.23 21.35 32.63
CA ARG A 183 6.39 22.81 32.64
C ARG A 183 7.30 23.35 31.54
N SER A 184 8.13 22.53 30.94
CA SER A 184 8.99 22.92 29.82
C SER A 184 8.89 21.91 28.68
N PHE A 185 8.70 22.43 27.49
CA PHE A 185 8.57 21.66 26.28
C PHE A 185 9.85 21.80 25.43
N LEU A 186 10.07 20.85 24.50
CA LEU A 186 11.22 20.89 23.59
C LEU A 186 11.21 22.13 22.69
N GLY A 187 10.07 22.81 22.56
CA GLY A 187 9.90 24.00 21.73
C GLY A 187 10.15 25.32 22.45
N ASP A 188 10.33 25.30 23.80
CA ASP A 188 10.63 26.49 24.62
C ASP A 188 12.13 26.77 24.59
#